data_74a1d05f4a9825d8097204be09c2cb25
#
_entry.id   74a1d05f4a9825d8097204be09c2cb25
#
_cell.length_a   1.000
_cell.length_b   1.000
_cell.length_c   1.000
_cell.angle_alpha   90.00
_cell.angle_beta   90.00
_cell.angle_gamma   90.00
#
_symmetry.space_group_name_H-M   'P 1'
#
loop_
_entity.id
_entity.type
_entity.pdbx_description
1 polymer ?
#
loop_
_entity_poly.entity_id
_entity_poly.type
_entity_poly.pdbx_seq_one_letter_code
_entity_poly.pdbx_strand_id
1 'polypeptide(L)'
;MNERFRTFTALNFHLYDSSNTSGYFQIPKLDATDWVPEDLIGFNYVLNKPDYTKGVHFFLDDYQFERVWNRPDNYVDKLSKFDCVLTPDFSLYTDFPLAMQIWNTYRSRLIGRYWQDCGLTVIPTVSWSTHESYNFCFDGLPENSILAISTVGVMKDKTAKELFYDGLEEMITRLHPAGILIWGQKIDYDFPPNIGVAYFKDNRIERVRKEHNGRKRIK
;
A
#
# COMPACT_ATOMS: atom_id res chain seq x y z
N MET A 1 -8.85 28.66 20.98
CA MET A 1 -8.26 27.49 20.27
C MET A 1 -7.25 28.07 19.28
N ASN A 2 -5.98 27.70 19.39
CA ASN A 2 -4.91 28.28 18.59
C ASN A 2 -5.14 27.92 17.10
N GLU A 3 -5.01 28.88 16.16
CA GLU A 3 -5.19 28.66 14.71
C GLU A 3 -4.30 27.52 14.18
N ARG A 4 -3.12 27.36 14.76
CA ARG A 4 -2.18 26.28 14.45
C ARG A 4 -2.77 24.89 14.70
N PHE A 5 -3.66 24.71 15.67
CA PHE A 5 -4.32 23.43 15.97
C PHE A 5 -5.20 22.95 14.80
N ARG A 6 -5.91 23.85 14.13
CA ARG A 6 -6.74 23.51 12.96
C ARG A 6 -5.89 23.02 11.79
N THR A 7 -4.75 23.65 11.55
CA THR A 7 -3.81 23.23 10.51
C THR A 7 -3.23 21.84 10.81
N PHE A 8 -2.86 21.58 12.06
CA PHE A 8 -2.37 20.26 12.47
C PHE A 8 -3.38 19.16 12.23
N THR A 9 -4.64 19.37 12.59
CA THR A 9 -5.71 18.39 12.38
C THR A 9 -5.99 18.19 10.90
N ALA A 10 -6.02 19.25 10.10
CA ALA A 10 -6.29 19.19 8.67
C ALA A 10 -5.20 18.42 7.90
N LEU A 11 -3.94 18.45 8.38
CA LEU A 11 -2.81 17.73 7.82
C LEU A 11 -2.51 16.40 8.52
N ASN A 12 -3.38 15.97 9.44
CA ASN A 12 -3.18 14.77 10.28
C ASN A 12 -1.88 14.83 11.12
N PHE A 13 -1.31 16.00 11.34
CA PHE A 13 -0.04 16.15 12.05
C PHE A 13 -0.15 15.78 13.54
N HIS A 14 -1.34 15.69 14.08
CA HIS A 14 -1.60 15.18 15.44
C HIS A 14 -1.33 13.68 15.59
N LEU A 15 -1.25 12.94 14.46
CA LEU A 15 -0.92 11.51 14.40
C LEU A 15 0.61 11.28 14.28
N TYR A 16 1.39 12.34 14.06
CA TYR A 16 2.80 12.24 13.78
C TYR A 16 3.63 12.21 15.07
N ASP A 17 4.44 11.17 15.22
CA ASP A 17 5.44 11.05 16.27
C ASP A 17 6.86 11.29 15.69
N SER A 18 7.45 12.43 16.03
CA SER A 18 8.80 12.81 15.58
C SER A 18 9.91 11.90 16.14
N SER A 19 9.67 11.16 17.20
CA SER A 19 10.62 10.20 17.76
C SER A 19 10.67 8.88 17.00
N ASN A 20 9.66 8.59 16.18
CA ASN A 20 9.54 7.34 15.42
C ASN A 20 9.55 7.58 13.90
N THR A 21 10.68 8.09 13.40
CA THR A 21 10.85 8.46 11.99
C THR A 21 12.14 7.94 11.39
N SER A 22 12.24 7.96 10.07
CA SER A 22 13.38 7.49 9.28
C SER A 22 13.72 8.49 8.17
N GLY A 23 15.00 8.51 7.80
CA GLY A 23 15.53 9.27 6.69
C GLY A 23 15.57 10.79 6.90
N TYR A 24 16.10 11.47 5.89
CA TYR A 24 16.24 12.94 5.91
C TYR A 24 14.89 13.65 5.98
N PHE A 25 13.86 13.07 5.37
CA PHE A 25 12.50 13.64 5.30
C PHE A 25 11.63 13.28 6.50
N GLN A 26 12.19 12.61 7.53
CA GLN A 26 11.48 12.26 8.76
C GLN A 26 10.18 11.48 8.49
N ILE A 27 10.24 10.52 7.60
CA ILE A 27 9.11 9.65 7.24
C ILE A 27 8.76 8.75 8.43
N PRO A 28 7.47 8.64 8.83
CA PRO A 28 7.04 7.77 9.92
C PRO A 28 7.44 6.32 9.72
N LYS A 29 7.93 5.65 10.78
CA LYS A 29 8.29 4.24 10.73
C LYS A 29 7.09 3.33 10.94
N LEU A 30 7.06 2.25 10.17
CA LEU A 30 6.14 1.14 10.34
C LEU A 30 6.83 -0.02 11.08
N ASP A 31 6.08 -0.74 11.87
CA ASP A 31 6.54 -1.99 12.48
C ASP A 31 6.49 -3.12 11.44
N ALA A 32 7.38 -4.10 11.61
CA ALA A 32 7.42 -5.29 10.78
C ALA A 32 6.20 -6.21 11.04
N THR A 33 5.82 -6.96 10.01
CA THR A 33 4.79 -8.00 10.10
C THR A 33 5.24 -9.25 9.35
N ASP A 34 4.83 -10.41 9.85
CA ASP A 34 4.96 -11.71 9.21
C ASP A 34 3.63 -12.21 8.61
N TRP A 35 2.58 -11.38 8.68
CA TRP A 35 1.24 -11.76 8.25
C TRP A 35 1.11 -11.87 6.74
N VAL A 36 0.55 -12.98 6.26
CA VAL A 36 0.24 -13.23 4.85
C VAL A 36 -1.25 -13.57 4.71
N PRO A 37 -2.06 -12.70 4.09
CA PRO A 37 -3.49 -12.96 3.90
C PRO A 37 -3.73 -14.05 2.86
N GLU A 38 -4.84 -14.77 2.97
CA GLU A 38 -5.25 -15.74 1.95
C GLU A 38 -5.70 -15.07 0.64
N ASP A 39 -6.33 -13.90 0.72
CA ASP A 39 -6.78 -13.13 -0.46
C ASP A 39 -6.86 -11.64 -0.12
N LEU A 40 -6.95 -10.81 -1.17
CA LEU A 40 -7.05 -9.36 -1.06
C LEU A 40 -8.34 -8.84 -1.68
N ILE A 41 -8.87 -7.75 -1.10
CA ILE A 41 -10.04 -7.02 -1.60
C ILE A 41 -9.71 -5.53 -1.72
N GLY A 42 -10.16 -4.89 -2.81
CA GLY A 42 -9.93 -3.45 -2.99
C GLY A 42 -10.73 -2.60 -1.99
N PHE A 43 -10.11 -1.53 -1.51
CA PHE A 43 -10.75 -0.58 -0.59
C PHE A 43 -12.11 -0.05 -1.09
N ASN A 44 -12.32 0.05 -2.40
CA ASN A 44 -13.60 0.44 -3.00
C ASN A 44 -14.77 -0.50 -2.68
N TYR A 45 -14.51 -1.72 -2.22
CA TYR A 45 -15.53 -2.70 -1.82
C TYR A 45 -15.78 -2.75 -0.30
N VAL A 46 -14.93 -2.12 0.51
CA VAL A 46 -14.98 -2.17 2.00
C VAL A 46 -16.35 -1.81 2.58
N LEU A 47 -17.06 -0.85 1.98
CA LEU A 47 -18.37 -0.40 2.47
C LEU A 47 -19.56 -1.11 1.81
N ASN A 48 -19.42 -1.56 0.57
CA ASN A 48 -20.57 -2.02 -0.23
C ASN A 48 -20.70 -3.54 -0.27
N LYS A 49 -19.56 -4.25 -0.28
CA LYS A 49 -19.51 -5.72 -0.34
C LYS A 49 -18.32 -6.22 0.46
N PRO A 50 -18.28 -6.01 1.80
CA PRO A 50 -17.17 -6.42 2.63
C PRO A 50 -17.04 -7.94 2.65
N ASP A 51 -15.80 -8.41 2.55
CA ASP A 51 -15.43 -9.80 2.84
C ASP A 51 -14.30 -9.73 3.88
N TYR A 52 -14.67 -9.90 5.14
CA TYR A 52 -13.78 -9.68 6.28
C TYR A 52 -12.67 -10.73 6.40
N THR A 53 -12.76 -11.83 5.65
CA THR A 53 -11.71 -12.86 5.61
C THR A 53 -10.51 -12.47 4.76
N LYS A 54 -10.55 -11.28 4.11
CA LYS A 54 -9.54 -10.80 3.18
C LYS A 54 -8.78 -9.60 3.75
N GLY A 55 -7.55 -9.42 3.27
CA GLY A 55 -6.81 -8.19 3.45
C GLY A 55 -7.31 -7.08 2.52
N VAL A 56 -7.28 -5.83 2.98
CA VAL A 56 -7.69 -4.67 2.18
C VAL A 56 -6.48 -4.05 1.50
N HIS A 57 -6.54 -3.91 0.16
CA HIS A 57 -5.50 -3.23 -0.61
C HIS A 57 -5.97 -1.90 -1.20
N PHE A 58 -5.00 -1.02 -1.52
CA PHE A 58 -5.19 0.31 -2.09
C PHE A 58 -4.57 0.46 -3.50
N PHE A 59 -4.29 -0.62 -4.19
CA PHE A 59 -3.83 -0.61 -5.60
C PHE A 59 -4.98 -0.20 -6.52
N LEU A 60 -5.38 1.06 -6.40
CA LEU A 60 -6.51 1.73 -7.04
C LEU A 60 -6.09 3.17 -7.37
N ASP A 61 -6.88 3.88 -8.18
CA ASP A 61 -6.63 5.31 -8.39
C ASP A 61 -6.82 6.09 -7.08
N ASP A 62 -5.92 7.02 -6.78
CA ASP A 62 -5.84 7.77 -5.51
C ASP A 62 -7.18 8.38 -5.07
N TYR A 63 -7.96 8.93 -6.03
CA TYR A 63 -9.25 9.57 -5.72
C TYR A 63 -10.26 8.61 -5.05
N GLN A 64 -10.12 7.30 -5.23
CA GLN A 64 -11.02 6.30 -4.65
C GLN A 64 -10.80 6.15 -3.13
N PHE A 65 -9.61 6.48 -2.65
CA PHE A 65 -9.25 6.34 -1.24
C PHE A 65 -8.69 7.61 -0.58
N GLU A 66 -8.63 8.75 -1.26
CA GLU A 66 -8.21 10.04 -0.70
C GLU A 66 -8.99 10.39 0.59
N ARG A 67 -10.21 9.90 0.71
CA ARG A 67 -11.05 10.04 1.91
C ARG A 67 -10.45 9.40 3.18
N VAL A 68 -9.52 8.45 3.04
CA VAL A 68 -8.80 7.85 4.17
C VAL A 68 -7.83 8.87 4.76
N TRP A 69 -7.14 9.63 3.90
CA TRP A 69 -6.30 10.74 4.33
C TRP A 69 -7.12 11.87 4.97
N ASN A 70 -8.24 12.24 4.35
CA ASN A 70 -9.06 13.34 4.81
C ASN A 70 -9.72 13.09 6.17
N ARG A 71 -10.02 11.83 6.50
CA ARG A 71 -10.68 11.42 7.76
C ARG A 71 -10.23 10.02 8.19
N PRO A 72 -8.99 9.85 8.67
CA PRO A 72 -8.44 8.54 8.99
C PRO A 72 -9.23 7.80 10.08
N ASP A 73 -9.70 8.52 11.11
CA ASP A 73 -10.46 7.95 12.23
C ASP A 73 -11.74 7.22 11.78
N ASN A 74 -12.39 7.71 10.72
CA ASN A 74 -13.64 7.12 10.23
C ASN A 74 -13.47 5.70 9.66
N TYR A 75 -12.23 5.29 9.43
CA TYR A 75 -11.92 4.01 8.79
C TYR A 75 -11.32 2.98 9.74
N VAL A 76 -10.84 3.35 10.92
CA VAL A 76 -10.25 2.42 11.89
C VAL A 76 -11.22 1.28 12.23
N ASP A 77 -12.41 1.59 12.73
CA ASP A 77 -13.42 0.58 13.10
C ASP A 77 -13.92 -0.28 11.92
N LYS A 78 -13.81 0.23 10.71
CA LYS A 78 -14.23 -0.49 9.50
C LYS A 78 -13.15 -1.45 9.04
N LEU A 79 -11.91 -0.98 9.02
CA LEU A 79 -10.75 -1.73 8.56
C LEU A 79 -10.31 -2.78 9.56
N SER A 80 -10.47 -2.53 10.87
CA SER A 80 -10.14 -3.50 11.93
C SER A 80 -10.96 -4.80 11.88
N LYS A 81 -12.03 -4.85 11.08
CA LYS A 81 -12.83 -6.06 10.88
C LYS A 81 -12.25 -7.00 9.83
N PHE A 82 -11.37 -6.51 8.99
CA PHE A 82 -10.74 -7.30 7.94
C PHE A 82 -9.52 -8.05 8.49
N ASP A 83 -9.11 -9.09 7.78
CA ASP A 83 -7.96 -9.93 8.13
C ASP A 83 -6.68 -9.10 8.33
N CYS A 84 -6.42 -8.18 7.40
CA CYS A 84 -5.35 -7.19 7.50
C CYS A 84 -5.65 -5.99 6.59
N VAL A 85 -4.82 -4.97 6.67
CA VAL A 85 -4.90 -3.80 5.79
C VAL A 85 -3.51 -3.45 5.24
N LEU A 86 -3.41 -3.22 3.94
CA LEU A 86 -2.21 -2.67 3.33
C LEU A 86 -2.16 -1.16 3.54
N THR A 87 -0.96 -0.56 3.61
CA THR A 87 -0.88 0.91 3.66
C THR A 87 -1.37 1.53 2.35
N PRO A 88 -1.96 2.75 2.38
CA PRO A 88 -2.46 3.41 1.18
C PRO A 88 -1.36 3.61 0.13
N ASP A 89 -1.63 3.18 -1.11
CA ASP A 89 -0.70 3.26 -2.24
C ASP A 89 -0.88 4.57 -3.00
N PHE A 90 -0.52 5.70 -2.35
CA PHE A 90 -0.52 6.99 -3.02
C PHE A 90 0.51 7.04 -4.14
N SER A 91 0.08 7.46 -5.32
CA SER A 91 0.85 7.37 -6.56
C SER A 91 2.18 8.12 -6.53
N LEU A 92 3.24 7.46 -7.01
CA LEU A 92 4.56 8.02 -7.26
C LEU A 92 4.82 8.08 -8.78
N TYR A 93 3.97 8.81 -9.53
CA TYR A 93 4.16 8.93 -10.98
C TYR A 93 5.47 9.61 -11.33
N THR A 94 6.11 9.16 -12.41
CA THR A 94 7.42 9.67 -12.86
C THR A 94 7.37 11.13 -13.28
N ASP A 95 6.23 11.66 -13.67
CA ASP A 95 5.98 13.06 -14.01
C ASP A 95 5.55 13.93 -12.82
N PHE A 96 5.36 13.34 -11.62
CA PHE A 96 5.11 14.11 -10.41
C PHE A 96 6.39 14.78 -9.91
N PRO A 97 6.32 16.05 -9.49
CA PRO A 97 7.42 16.68 -8.76
C PRO A 97 7.85 15.85 -7.54
N LEU A 98 9.15 15.76 -7.26
CA LEU A 98 9.66 14.99 -6.12
C LEU A 98 8.99 15.37 -4.79
N ALA A 99 8.67 16.65 -4.61
CA ALA A 99 7.94 17.12 -3.42
C ALA A 99 6.56 16.43 -3.25
N MET A 100 5.84 16.16 -4.34
CA MET A 100 4.58 15.43 -4.32
C MET A 100 4.81 13.94 -4.01
N GLN A 101 5.85 13.35 -4.56
CA GLN A 101 6.21 11.96 -4.32
C GLN A 101 6.62 11.75 -2.85
N ILE A 102 7.43 12.65 -2.27
CA ILE A 102 7.80 12.65 -0.86
C ILE A 102 6.55 12.78 0.02
N TRP A 103 5.65 13.70 -0.33
CA TRP A 103 4.38 13.88 0.39
C TRP A 103 3.50 12.63 0.33
N ASN A 104 3.42 11.96 -0.81
CA ASN A 104 2.65 10.72 -0.96
C ASN A 104 3.26 9.56 -0.15
N THR A 105 4.59 9.45 -0.12
CA THR A 105 5.29 8.51 0.75
C THR A 105 4.99 8.80 2.23
N TYR A 106 5.11 10.06 2.66
CA TYR A 106 4.79 10.48 4.03
C TYR A 106 3.36 10.11 4.41
N ARG A 107 2.35 10.43 3.56
CA ARG A 107 0.95 10.11 3.83
C ARG A 107 0.71 8.62 4.01
N SER A 108 1.29 7.81 3.13
CA SER A 108 1.19 6.35 3.20
C SER A 108 1.69 5.81 4.54
N ARG A 109 2.88 6.24 4.95
CA ARG A 109 3.52 5.79 6.20
C ARG A 109 2.79 6.31 7.44
N LEU A 110 2.36 7.58 7.43
CA LEU A 110 1.63 8.16 8.57
C LEU A 110 0.33 7.41 8.84
N ILE A 111 -0.46 7.13 7.80
CA ILE A 111 -1.71 6.39 7.94
C ILE A 111 -1.44 4.94 8.36
N GLY A 112 -0.44 4.29 7.77
CA GLY A 112 -0.05 2.94 8.18
C GLY A 112 0.38 2.86 9.64
N ARG A 113 1.20 3.79 10.11
CA ARG A 113 1.61 3.89 11.52
C ARG A 113 0.42 4.09 12.44
N TYR A 114 -0.45 5.03 12.11
CA TYR A 114 -1.66 5.30 12.88
C TYR A 114 -2.55 4.04 13.01
N TRP A 115 -2.70 3.27 11.94
CA TRP A 115 -3.46 2.02 12.01
C TRP A 115 -2.77 0.96 12.87
N GLN A 116 -1.44 0.87 12.84
CA GLN A 116 -0.70 -0.02 13.76
C GLN A 116 -0.91 0.41 15.21
N ASP A 117 -0.87 1.70 15.50
CA ASP A 117 -1.13 2.25 16.83
C ASP A 117 -2.57 1.98 17.31
N CYS A 118 -3.52 1.86 16.38
CA CYS A 118 -4.90 1.44 16.65
C CYS A 118 -5.08 -0.08 16.74
N GLY A 119 -4.02 -0.88 16.62
CA GLY A 119 -4.02 -2.33 16.77
C GLY A 119 -4.44 -3.11 15.52
N LEU A 120 -4.45 -2.49 14.32
CA LEU A 120 -4.70 -3.21 13.08
C LEU A 120 -3.45 -3.99 12.63
N THR A 121 -3.66 -5.16 12.01
CA THR A 121 -2.60 -5.86 11.27
C THR A 121 -2.34 -5.10 9.97
N VAL A 122 -1.18 -4.44 9.87
CA VAL A 122 -0.82 -3.58 8.72
C VAL A 122 0.32 -4.19 7.94
N ILE A 123 0.15 -4.32 6.62
CA ILE A 123 1.20 -4.75 5.69
C ILE A 123 1.68 -3.51 4.91
N PRO A 124 2.97 -3.16 4.99
CA PRO A 124 3.50 -2.03 4.27
C PRO A 124 3.43 -2.21 2.75
N THR A 125 2.85 -1.24 2.03
CA THR A 125 2.92 -1.13 0.57
C THR A 125 4.18 -0.37 0.19
N VAL A 126 4.89 -0.87 -0.82
CA VAL A 126 6.10 -0.25 -1.35
C VAL A 126 5.85 0.20 -2.78
N SER A 127 6.08 1.46 -3.04
CA SER A 127 6.02 2.08 -4.36
C SER A 127 7.28 2.91 -4.59
N TRP A 128 7.71 2.99 -5.82
CA TRP A 128 8.85 3.80 -6.26
C TRP A 128 8.58 4.39 -7.65
N SER A 129 9.40 5.33 -8.05
CA SER A 129 9.37 6.01 -9.34
C SER A 129 10.74 5.85 -10.03
N THR A 130 11.39 6.96 -10.35
CA THR A 130 12.76 6.98 -10.86
C THR A 130 13.77 6.77 -9.71
N HIS A 131 15.06 6.61 -10.04
CA HIS A 131 16.13 6.42 -9.05
C HIS A 131 16.18 7.51 -7.97
N GLU A 132 15.76 8.75 -8.31
CA GLU A 132 15.69 9.84 -7.33
C GLU A 132 14.72 9.54 -6.18
N SER A 133 13.66 8.75 -6.44
CA SER A 133 12.71 8.37 -5.40
C SER A 133 13.30 7.45 -4.33
N TYR A 134 14.40 6.73 -4.64
CA TYR A 134 15.06 5.82 -3.69
C TYR A 134 15.65 6.54 -2.47
N ASN A 135 15.79 7.87 -2.55
CA ASN A 135 16.23 8.71 -1.43
C ASN A 135 15.15 8.85 -0.34
N PHE A 136 13.91 8.40 -0.58
CA PHE A 136 12.82 8.54 0.40
C PHE A 136 11.77 7.43 0.35
N CYS A 137 11.55 6.76 -0.79
CA CYS A 137 10.41 5.84 -0.95
C CYS A 137 10.53 4.57 -0.08
N PHE A 138 11.74 4.21 0.32
CA PHE A 138 12.01 3.10 1.23
C PHE A 138 12.10 3.53 2.70
N ASP A 139 12.12 4.84 2.98
CA ASP A 139 12.11 5.34 4.35
C ASP A 139 10.83 4.93 5.09
N GLY A 140 11.00 4.66 6.37
CA GLY A 140 9.91 4.23 7.25
C GLY A 140 9.43 2.79 7.02
N LEU A 141 9.98 2.06 6.06
CA LEU A 141 9.68 0.64 5.87
C LEU A 141 10.53 -0.24 6.78
N PRO A 142 9.95 -1.30 7.35
CA PRO A 142 10.70 -2.25 8.16
C PRO A 142 11.53 -3.21 7.29
N GLU A 143 12.69 -3.60 7.80
CA GLU A 143 13.46 -4.73 7.27
C GLU A 143 12.85 -6.06 7.74
N ASN A 144 13.16 -7.15 7.01
CA ASN A 144 12.75 -8.52 7.34
C ASN A 144 11.24 -8.69 7.56
N SER A 145 10.43 -7.94 6.82
CA SER A 145 8.97 -7.93 6.91
C SER A 145 8.30 -8.50 5.67
N ILE A 146 7.02 -8.83 5.78
CA ILE A 146 6.16 -8.99 4.60
C ILE A 146 5.87 -7.58 4.05
N LEU A 147 6.10 -7.41 2.74
CA LEU A 147 5.87 -6.17 2.01
C LEU A 147 4.92 -6.41 0.84
N ALA A 148 4.19 -5.40 0.41
CA ALA A 148 3.28 -5.51 -0.73
C ALA A 148 3.67 -4.55 -1.85
N ILE A 149 3.64 -5.03 -3.10
CA ILE A 149 3.90 -4.25 -4.31
C ILE A 149 2.82 -4.50 -5.36
N SER A 150 2.74 -3.62 -6.36
CA SER A 150 1.79 -3.78 -7.48
C SER A 150 2.50 -3.75 -8.83
N THR A 151 2.03 -4.58 -9.75
CA THR A 151 2.44 -4.56 -11.17
C THR A 151 1.43 -3.86 -12.07
N VAL A 152 0.39 -3.24 -11.48
CA VAL A 152 -0.65 -2.52 -12.23
C VAL A 152 -0.06 -1.29 -12.89
N GLY A 153 -0.33 -1.14 -14.20
CA GLY A 153 0.16 -0.02 -14.99
C GLY A 153 1.60 -0.15 -15.52
N VAL A 154 2.40 -1.09 -14.97
CA VAL A 154 3.86 -1.17 -15.23
C VAL A 154 4.20 -2.08 -16.40
N MET A 155 3.55 -3.25 -16.52
CA MET A 155 4.03 -4.34 -17.40
C MET A 155 3.81 -4.12 -18.90
N LYS A 156 3.12 -3.04 -19.31
CA LYS A 156 2.83 -2.76 -20.73
C LYS A 156 3.81 -1.80 -21.38
N ASP A 157 4.47 -0.97 -20.60
CA ASP A 157 5.45 0.00 -21.06
C ASP A 157 6.87 -0.48 -20.74
N LYS A 158 7.81 -0.36 -21.71
CA LYS A 158 9.17 -0.88 -21.55
C LYS A 158 9.94 -0.12 -20.48
N THR A 159 9.87 1.21 -20.50
CA THR A 159 10.59 2.06 -19.54
C THR A 159 10.04 1.87 -18.13
N ALA A 160 8.70 1.82 -17.98
CA ALA A 160 8.07 1.55 -16.69
C ALA A 160 8.47 0.18 -16.14
N LYS A 161 8.60 -0.83 -17.03
CA LYS A 161 9.04 -2.17 -16.64
C LYS A 161 10.50 -2.18 -16.19
N GLU A 162 11.40 -1.47 -16.87
CA GLU A 162 12.81 -1.32 -16.47
C GLU A 162 12.91 -0.67 -15.08
N LEU A 163 12.26 0.48 -14.88
CA LEU A 163 12.21 1.17 -13.59
C LEU A 163 11.61 0.29 -12.46
N PHE A 164 10.64 -0.54 -12.81
CA PHE A 164 10.05 -1.46 -11.83
C PHE A 164 11.06 -2.50 -11.35
N TYR A 165 11.83 -3.14 -12.25
CA TYR A 165 12.81 -4.14 -11.87
C TYR A 165 14.00 -3.53 -11.12
N ASP A 166 14.47 -2.35 -11.55
CA ASP A 166 15.55 -1.63 -10.84
C ASP A 166 15.14 -1.32 -9.38
N GLY A 167 13.91 -0.82 -9.19
CA GLY A 167 13.41 -0.54 -7.85
C GLY A 167 13.08 -1.79 -7.03
N LEU A 168 12.70 -2.90 -7.67
CA LEU A 168 12.51 -4.19 -7.01
C LEU A 168 13.84 -4.71 -6.43
N GLU A 169 14.91 -4.64 -7.19
CA GLU A 169 16.26 -5.02 -6.74
C GLU A 169 16.73 -4.14 -5.59
N GLU A 170 16.53 -2.82 -5.70
CA GLU A 170 16.87 -1.86 -4.66
C GLU A 170 16.07 -2.11 -3.36
N MET A 171 14.77 -2.37 -3.49
CA MET A 171 13.91 -2.74 -2.35
C MET A 171 14.41 -4.01 -1.66
N ILE A 172 14.71 -5.06 -2.42
CA ILE A 172 15.21 -6.33 -1.88
C ILE A 172 16.55 -6.10 -1.16
N THR A 173 17.44 -5.33 -1.78
CA THR A 173 18.76 -5.04 -1.23
C THR A 173 18.71 -4.22 0.06
N ARG A 174 17.79 -3.26 0.17
CA ARG A 174 17.71 -2.39 1.35
C ARG A 174 16.90 -2.99 2.49
N LEU A 175 15.81 -3.66 2.16
CA LEU A 175 14.83 -4.06 3.17
C LEU A 175 14.90 -5.56 3.52
N HIS A 176 15.61 -6.37 2.74
CA HIS A 176 15.75 -7.81 2.98
C HIS A 176 14.40 -8.49 3.33
N PRO A 177 13.32 -8.29 2.52
CA PRO A 177 11.98 -8.71 2.90
C PRO A 177 11.91 -10.21 3.18
N ALA A 178 11.18 -10.60 4.23
CA ALA A 178 10.87 -12.00 4.50
C ALA A 178 9.88 -12.57 3.46
N GLY A 179 9.04 -11.71 2.88
CA GLY A 179 8.16 -12.08 1.78
C GLY A 179 7.57 -10.87 1.07
N ILE A 180 7.11 -11.10 -0.16
CA ILE A 180 6.57 -10.07 -1.04
C ILE A 180 5.20 -10.51 -1.54
N LEU A 181 4.18 -9.70 -1.26
CA LEU A 181 2.83 -9.84 -1.82
C LEU A 181 2.76 -9.02 -3.11
N ILE A 182 2.47 -9.67 -4.23
CA ILE A 182 2.42 -9.03 -5.55
C ILE A 182 0.98 -8.97 -6.03
N TRP A 183 0.44 -7.77 -6.15
CA TRP A 183 -0.86 -7.53 -6.74
C TRP A 183 -0.75 -7.29 -8.24
N GLY A 184 -1.46 -8.10 -9.04
CA GLY A 184 -1.54 -7.95 -10.50
C GLY A 184 -0.96 -9.11 -11.29
N GLN A 185 -0.12 -8.82 -12.28
CA GLN A 185 0.46 -9.85 -13.16
C GLN A 185 1.69 -10.49 -12.53
N LYS A 186 1.91 -11.76 -12.84
CA LYS A 186 3.18 -12.41 -12.52
C LYS A 186 4.32 -11.77 -13.28
N ILE A 187 5.46 -11.63 -12.59
CA ILE A 187 6.70 -11.09 -13.14
C ILE A 187 7.71 -12.21 -13.37
N ASP A 188 8.54 -12.02 -14.37
CA ASP A 188 9.66 -12.89 -14.68
C ASP A 188 10.90 -12.37 -13.94
N TYR A 189 11.05 -12.81 -12.69
CA TYR A 189 12.15 -12.42 -11.80
C TYR A 189 12.54 -13.60 -10.92
N ASP A 190 13.83 -13.84 -10.81
CA ASP A 190 14.40 -14.91 -9.99
C ASP A 190 14.62 -14.42 -8.56
N PHE A 191 13.60 -14.58 -7.73
CA PHE A 191 13.66 -14.16 -6.34
C PHE A 191 14.67 -14.95 -5.53
N PRO A 192 15.41 -14.32 -4.61
CA PRO A 192 16.24 -15.02 -3.65
C PRO A 192 15.43 -16.11 -2.90
N PRO A 193 16.01 -17.31 -2.68
CA PRO A 193 15.27 -18.48 -2.17
C PRO A 193 14.73 -18.30 -0.74
N ASN A 194 15.24 -17.31 -0.01
CA ASN A 194 14.78 -16.96 1.33
C ASN A 194 13.61 -15.98 1.35
N ILE A 195 13.13 -15.50 0.19
CA ILE A 195 12.00 -14.58 0.10
C ILE A 195 10.76 -15.35 -0.34
N GLY A 196 9.73 -15.38 0.51
CA GLY A 196 8.42 -15.90 0.14
C GLY A 196 7.71 -14.98 -0.85
N VAL A 197 7.08 -15.52 -1.91
CA VAL A 197 6.36 -14.70 -2.89
C VAL A 197 4.94 -15.20 -3.07
N ALA A 198 3.96 -14.32 -2.84
CA ALA A 198 2.54 -14.59 -3.05
C ALA A 198 1.96 -13.65 -4.11
N TYR A 199 1.17 -14.22 -5.05
CA TYR A 199 0.55 -13.47 -6.14
C TYR A 199 -0.95 -13.35 -5.95
N PHE A 200 -1.46 -12.13 -6.04
CA PHE A 200 -2.89 -11.80 -5.97
C PHE A 200 -3.35 -11.17 -7.27
N LYS A 201 -4.53 -11.55 -7.74
CA LYS A 201 -5.09 -11.03 -8.99
C LYS A 201 -6.33 -10.19 -8.77
N ASP A 202 -6.49 -9.17 -9.62
CA ASP A 202 -7.78 -8.50 -9.78
C ASP A 202 -8.77 -9.44 -10.49
N ASN A 203 -9.61 -10.10 -9.72
CA ASN A 203 -10.65 -11.02 -10.22
C ASN A 203 -11.92 -10.27 -10.71
N ARG A 204 -11.86 -8.97 -11.01
CA ARG A 204 -13.02 -8.18 -11.46
C ARG A 204 -13.74 -8.80 -12.66
N ILE A 205 -12.98 -9.26 -13.64
CA ILE A 205 -13.54 -9.89 -14.87
C ILE A 205 -14.19 -11.23 -14.54
N GLU A 206 -13.61 -12.04 -13.68
CA GLU A 206 -14.18 -13.33 -13.27
C GLU A 206 -15.42 -13.16 -12.40
N ARG A 207 -15.45 -12.17 -11.50
CA ARG A 207 -16.63 -11.84 -10.68
C ARG A 207 -17.81 -11.39 -11.55
N VAL A 208 -17.58 -10.50 -12.51
CA VAL A 208 -18.61 -10.06 -13.46
C VAL A 208 -19.12 -11.23 -14.29
N ARG A 209 -18.26 -12.12 -14.75
CA ARG A 209 -18.66 -13.35 -15.48
C ARG A 209 -19.45 -14.32 -14.61
N LYS A 210 -19.07 -14.53 -13.34
CA LYS A 210 -19.81 -15.39 -12.39
C LYS A 210 -21.19 -14.81 -12.08
N GLU A 211 -21.29 -13.49 -11.84
CA GLU A 211 -22.58 -12.81 -11.61
C GLU A 211 -23.49 -12.86 -12.84
N HIS A 212 -22.95 -12.73 -14.05
CA HIS A 212 -23.72 -12.83 -15.31
C HIS A 212 -24.19 -14.26 -15.59
N ASN A 213 -23.35 -15.25 -15.33
CA ASN A 213 -23.68 -16.67 -15.51
C ASN A 213 -24.65 -17.19 -14.42
N GLY A 214 -24.57 -16.64 -13.20
CA GLY A 214 -25.53 -16.93 -12.13
C GLY A 214 -26.96 -16.43 -12.46
N ARG A 215 -27.08 -15.25 -13.08
CA ARG A 215 -28.39 -14.69 -13.53
C ARG A 215 -29.02 -15.44 -14.71
N LYS A 216 -28.25 -16.16 -15.53
CA LYS A 216 -28.75 -16.99 -16.65
C LYS A 216 -29.24 -18.36 -16.21
N ARG A 217 -28.98 -18.82 -14.98
CA ARG A 217 -29.45 -20.12 -14.46
C ARG A 217 -30.75 -20.06 -13.65
N ILE A 218 -31.35 -18.86 -13.53
CA ILE A 218 -32.59 -18.63 -12.79
C ILE A 218 -33.68 -18.12 -13.78
N LYS A 219 -33.77 -18.73 -14.95
CA LYS A 219 -34.92 -18.57 -15.86
C LYS A 219 -35.38 -19.94 -16.35
#